data_06d514327ae6e0342e2275a20ad896a5
#
_entry.id   06d514327ae6e0342e2275a20ad896a5
#
_cell.length_a   1.000
_cell.length_b   1.000
_cell.length_c   1.000
_cell.angle_alpha   90.00
_cell.angle_beta   90.00
_cell.angle_gamma   90.00
#
_symmetry.space_group_name_H-M   'P 1'
#
loop_
_entity.id
_entity.type
_entity.pdbx_description
1 polymer ?
#
loop_
_entity_poly.entity_id
_entity_poly.type
_entity_poly.pdbx_seq_one_letter_code
_entity_poly.pdbx_strand_id
1 'polypeptide(L)'
;MRIVFDLLMRIQKRRQLPLLLIGGWAVQAHGYARNTLDVDCLIAIENDPVMAEELTKAGFECFEEKPSFRRFRHRLQPFLILDVMRVNAVTFEKMWAACEDYDMDGIPMRIPALKHLLALKIHAAQNEHRVEKDLGDVLALLRGNPGKISAAELQGICDQYGTPALAEKLSAFL
;
A
#
# COMPACT_ATOMS: atom_id res chain seq x y z
N MET A 1 -10.62 -9.41 -8.86
CA MET A 1 -9.41 -8.57 -8.63
C MET A 1 -8.37 -8.66 -9.75
N ARG A 2 -8.16 -9.83 -10.37
CA ARG A 2 -7.18 -10.02 -11.46
C ARG A 2 -7.25 -8.93 -12.55
N ILE A 3 -8.45 -8.53 -12.98
CA ILE A 3 -8.66 -7.46 -13.99
C ILE A 3 -7.99 -6.14 -13.58
N VAL A 4 -8.01 -5.79 -12.29
CA VAL A 4 -7.41 -4.55 -11.79
C VAL A 4 -5.87 -4.67 -11.81
N PHE A 5 -5.31 -5.81 -11.42
CA PHE A 5 -3.86 -6.04 -11.50
C PHE A 5 -3.35 -6.00 -12.95
N ASP A 6 -4.05 -6.65 -13.89
CA ASP A 6 -3.75 -6.58 -15.31
C ASP A 6 -3.79 -5.13 -15.84
N LEU A 7 -4.76 -4.33 -15.39
CA LEU A 7 -4.87 -2.92 -15.74
C LEU A 7 -3.67 -2.13 -15.21
N LEU A 8 -3.34 -2.26 -13.91
CA LEU A 8 -2.21 -1.56 -13.28
C LEU A 8 -0.89 -1.93 -13.98
N MET A 9 -0.65 -3.21 -14.24
CA MET A 9 0.53 -3.66 -14.95
C MET A 9 0.62 -3.07 -16.37
N ARG A 10 -0.50 -3.01 -17.11
CA ARG A 10 -0.55 -2.39 -18.46
C ARG A 10 -0.28 -0.89 -18.41
N ILE A 11 -0.84 -0.17 -17.43
CA ILE A 11 -0.58 1.26 -17.22
C ILE A 11 0.91 1.46 -16.96
N GLN A 12 1.48 0.71 -16.01
CA GLN A 12 2.89 0.78 -15.66
C GLN A 12 3.79 0.61 -16.89
N LYS A 13 3.56 -0.43 -17.70
CA LYS A 13 4.37 -0.70 -18.90
C LYS A 13 4.19 0.35 -19.98
N ARG A 14 2.95 0.70 -20.32
CA ARG A 14 2.65 1.60 -21.43
C ARG A 14 3.05 3.04 -21.16
N ARG A 15 2.84 3.50 -19.93
CA ARG A 15 3.11 4.89 -19.53
C ARG A 15 4.46 5.07 -18.83
N GLN A 16 5.21 3.96 -18.64
CA GLN A 16 6.43 3.95 -17.83
C GLN A 16 6.21 4.58 -16.44
N LEU A 17 5.04 4.31 -15.85
CA LEU A 17 4.59 4.87 -14.60
C LEU A 17 4.88 3.86 -13.48
N PRO A 18 5.93 4.09 -12.66
CA PRO A 18 6.23 3.20 -11.56
C PRO A 18 5.13 3.31 -10.49
N LEU A 19 4.66 2.17 -10.00
CA LEU A 19 3.68 2.04 -8.94
C LEU A 19 4.01 0.85 -8.03
N LEU A 20 3.61 0.95 -6.76
CA LEU A 20 3.71 -0.15 -5.79
C LEU A 20 2.31 -0.62 -5.41
N LEU A 21 2.08 -1.93 -5.41
CA LEU A 21 0.90 -2.52 -4.81
C LEU A 21 1.06 -2.45 -3.29
N ILE A 22 0.09 -1.86 -2.60
CA ILE A 22 0.12 -1.65 -1.15
C ILE A 22 -1.13 -2.27 -0.48
N GLY A 23 -1.48 -1.80 0.69
CA GLY A 23 -2.73 -2.19 1.38
C GLY A 23 -2.80 -3.66 1.74
N GLY A 24 -3.98 -4.24 1.62
CA GLY A 24 -4.24 -5.63 2.00
C GLY A 24 -3.50 -6.65 1.15
N TRP A 25 -3.29 -6.38 -0.12
CA TRP A 25 -2.57 -7.29 -1.03
C TRP A 25 -1.06 -7.34 -0.74
N ALA A 26 -0.45 -6.20 -0.37
CA ALA A 26 0.94 -6.20 0.09
C ALA A 26 1.09 -6.93 1.44
N VAL A 27 0.10 -6.81 2.33
CA VAL A 27 0.07 -7.57 3.59
C VAL A 27 0.02 -9.08 3.33
N GLN A 28 -0.79 -9.54 2.36
CA GLN A 28 -0.81 -10.94 1.96
C GLN A 28 0.52 -11.40 1.37
N ALA A 29 1.13 -10.59 0.52
CA ALA A 29 2.43 -10.88 -0.08
C ALA A 29 3.54 -11.04 0.97
N HIS A 30 3.46 -10.34 2.10
CA HIS A 30 4.34 -10.50 3.26
C HIS A 30 3.89 -11.60 4.23
N GLY A 31 2.98 -12.49 3.83
CA GLY A 31 2.67 -13.73 4.53
C GLY A 31 1.45 -13.69 5.47
N TYR A 32 0.70 -12.59 5.54
CA TYR A 32 -0.52 -12.55 6.34
C TYR A 32 -1.78 -12.57 5.45
N ALA A 33 -2.35 -13.77 5.28
CA ALA A 33 -3.57 -13.97 4.52
C ALA A 33 -4.79 -13.38 5.24
N ARG A 34 -5.44 -12.42 4.62
CA ARG A 34 -6.73 -11.86 5.04
C ARG A 34 -7.56 -11.40 3.85
N ASN A 35 -8.86 -11.32 4.03
CA ASN A 35 -9.73 -10.82 2.98
C ASN A 35 -9.49 -9.32 2.74
N THR A 36 -9.41 -8.95 1.45
CA THR A 36 -9.39 -7.58 0.99
C THR A 36 -10.26 -7.45 -0.26
N LEU A 37 -11.11 -6.43 -0.30
CA LEU A 37 -12.09 -6.20 -1.36
C LEU A 37 -11.68 -5.10 -2.34
N ASP A 38 -10.71 -4.31 -1.95
CA ASP A 38 -10.14 -3.19 -2.69
C ASP A 38 -8.72 -3.51 -3.14
N VAL A 39 -8.26 -2.80 -4.14
CA VAL A 39 -6.87 -2.79 -4.56
C VAL A 39 -6.31 -1.42 -4.21
N ASP A 40 -5.19 -1.40 -3.50
CA ASP A 40 -4.50 -0.17 -3.12
C ASP A 40 -3.17 -0.09 -3.89
N CYS A 41 -2.87 1.03 -4.51
CA CYS A 41 -1.55 1.29 -5.08
C CYS A 41 -0.98 2.64 -4.65
N LEU A 42 0.34 2.75 -4.68
CA LEU A 42 1.10 3.95 -4.33
C LEU A 42 1.84 4.45 -5.55
N ILE A 43 1.76 5.74 -5.80
CA ILE A 43 2.48 6.44 -6.88
C ILE A 43 3.14 7.72 -6.36
N ALA A 44 4.11 8.23 -7.13
CA ALA A 44 4.56 9.61 -6.95
C ALA A 44 3.43 10.57 -7.39
N ILE A 45 3.23 11.67 -6.65
CA ILE A 45 2.13 12.61 -6.88
C ILE A 45 2.15 13.23 -8.29
N GLU A 46 3.34 13.38 -8.88
CA GLU A 46 3.55 13.87 -10.22
C GLU A 46 2.92 12.97 -11.29
N ASN A 47 2.74 11.68 -10.98
CA ASN A 47 2.13 10.68 -11.86
C ASN A 47 0.60 10.63 -11.74
N ASP A 48 0.02 11.34 -10.78
CA ASP A 48 -1.42 11.32 -10.50
C ASP A 48 -2.31 11.71 -11.71
N PRO A 49 -1.99 12.78 -12.49
CA PRO A 49 -2.80 13.13 -13.65
C PRO A 49 -2.85 12.01 -14.70
N VAL A 50 -1.70 11.36 -14.94
CA VAL A 50 -1.58 10.25 -15.90
C VAL A 50 -2.36 9.03 -15.41
N MET A 51 -2.22 8.69 -14.12
CA MET A 51 -2.96 7.58 -13.51
C MET A 51 -4.48 7.82 -13.60
N ALA A 52 -4.96 9.00 -13.25
CA ALA A 52 -6.38 9.34 -13.30
C ALA A 52 -6.94 9.27 -14.71
N GLU A 53 -6.19 9.76 -15.72
CA GLU A 53 -6.56 9.66 -17.14
C GLU A 53 -6.71 8.20 -17.59
N GLU A 54 -5.73 7.36 -17.27
CA GLU A 54 -5.73 5.95 -17.64
C GLU A 54 -6.87 5.15 -16.97
N LEU A 55 -7.13 5.41 -15.71
CA LEU A 55 -8.25 4.80 -14.99
C LEU A 55 -9.60 5.24 -15.57
N THR A 56 -9.75 6.52 -15.92
CA THR A 56 -10.96 7.03 -16.56
C THR A 56 -11.21 6.35 -17.92
N LYS A 57 -10.17 6.18 -18.74
CA LYS A 57 -10.24 5.45 -20.02
C LYS A 57 -10.61 3.98 -19.82
N ALA A 58 -10.21 3.39 -18.70
CA ALA A 58 -10.55 2.01 -18.35
C ALA A 58 -11.94 1.85 -17.71
N GLY A 59 -12.74 2.93 -17.64
CA GLY A 59 -14.11 2.88 -17.12
C GLY A 59 -14.24 3.14 -15.62
N PHE A 60 -13.18 3.58 -14.97
CA PHE A 60 -13.25 3.99 -13.55
C PHE A 60 -13.66 5.46 -13.43
N GLU A 61 -14.34 5.79 -12.36
CA GLU A 61 -14.67 7.15 -11.94
C GLU A 61 -14.12 7.43 -10.54
N CYS A 62 -13.55 8.62 -10.35
CA CYS A 62 -13.14 9.07 -9.03
C CYS A 62 -14.39 9.49 -8.24
N PHE A 63 -14.62 8.89 -7.08
CA PHE A 63 -15.75 9.20 -6.22
C PHE A 63 -15.35 9.80 -4.86
N GLU A 64 -14.07 9.73 -4.52
CA GLU A 64 -13.51 10.39 -3.34
C GLU A 64 -12.10 10.89 -3.67
N GLU A 65 -11.79 12.13 -3.30
CA GLU A 65 -10.47 12.73 -3.46
C GLU A 65 -10.05 13.44 -2.17
N LYS A 66 -8.82 13.16 -1.75
CA LYS A 66 -8.12 13.84 -0.64
C LYS A 66 -6.70 14.17 -1.08
N PRO A 67 -5.97 15.06 -0.39
CA PRO A 67 -4.61 15.42 -0.78
C PRO A 67 -3.66 14.22 -0.95
N SER A 68 -3.79 13.19 -0.12
CA SER A 68 -2.93 12.01 -0.09
C SER A 68 -3.45 10.81 -0.89
N PHE A 69 -4.72 10.79 -1.33
CA PHE A 69 -5.25 9.68 -2.09
C PHE A 69 -6.48 10.05 -2.93
N ARG A 70 -6.76 9.21 -3.94
CA ARG A 70 -8.01 9.16 -4.69
C ARG A 70 -8.59 7.76 -4.66
N ARG A 71 -9.92 7.67 -4.55
CA ARG A 71 -10.65 6.42 -4.66
C ARG A 71 -11.42 6.37 -5.96
N PHE A 72 -11.25 5.26 -6.66
CA PHE A 72 -11.91 5.01 -7.94
C PHE A 72 -12.79 3.77 -7.83
N ARG A 73 -13.94 3.80 -8.52
CA ARG A 73 -14.77 2.61 -8.70
C ARG A 73 -15.08 2.44 -10.18
N HIS A 74 -15.20 1.21 -10.62
CA HIS A 74 -15.53 0.92 -12.01
C HIS A 74 -17.03 1.14 -12.26
N ARG A 75 -17.38 1.91 -13.30
CA ARG A 75 -18.76 2.35 -13.58
C ARG A 75 -19.74 1.20 -13.77
N LEU A 76 -19.32 0.13 -14.48
CA LEU A 76 -20.16 -1.04 -14.75
C LEU A 76 -20.00 -2.18 -13.72
N GLN A 77 -18.99 -2.11 -12.87
CA GLN A 77 -18.68 -3.11 -11.85
C GLN A 77 -18.31 -2.40 -10.54
N PRO A 78 -19.29 -1.84 -9.81
CA PRO A 78 -19.04 -0.94 -8.67
C PRO A 78 -18.31 -1.61 -7.48
N PHE A 79 -18.23 -2.94 -7.48
CA PHE A 79 -17.45 -3.71 -6.50
C PHE A 79 -15.93 -3.69 -6.77
N LEU A 80 -15.51 -3.26 -7.97
CA LEU A 80 -14.10 -3.04 -8.28
C LEU A 80 -13.71 -1.64 -7.81
N ILE A 81 -13.05 -1.59 -6.66
CA ILE A 81 -12.54 -0.37 -6.03
C ILE A 81 -11.02 -0.37 -6.12
N LEU A 82 -10.47 0.77 -6.50
CA LEU A 82 -9.04 1.03 -6.56
C LEU A 82 -8.73 2.33 -5.81
N ASP A 83 -7.87 2.22 -4.80
CA ASP A 83 -7.36 3.34 -4.03
C ASP A 83 -5.94 3.69 -4.51
N VAL A 84 -5.77 4.91 -4.98
CA VAL A 84 -4.48 5.44 -5.45
C VAL A 84 -3.93 6.39 -4.39
N MET A 85 -2.97 5.92 -3.60
CA MET A 85 -2.23 6.74 -2.63
C MET A 85 -1.14 7.52 -3.36
N ARG A 86 -0.95 8.77 -2.96
CA ARG A 86 0.02 9.71 -3.53
C ARG A 86 1.01 10.17 -2.47
N VAL A 87 2.28 10.08 -2.79
CA VAL A 87 3.38 10.61 -1.96
C VAL A 87 4.28 11.48 -2.82
N ASN A 88 5.11 12.33 -2.20
CA ASN A 88 6.11 13.10 -2.94
C ASN A 88 7.16 12.19 -3.59
N ALA A 89 7.85 12.69 -4.62
CA ALA A 89 8.85 11.93 -5.38
C ALA A 89 9.94 11.32 -4.47
N VAL A 90 10.45 12.05 -3.51
CA VAL A 90 11.52 11.58 -2.60
C VAL A 90 11.06 10.36 -1.80
N THR A 91 9.86 10.41 -1.26
CA THR A 91 9.27 9.28 -0.52
C THR A 91 9.04 8.09 -1.44
N PHE A 92 8.50 8.34 -2.64
CA PHE A 92 8.25 7.28 -3.62
C PHE A 92 9.55 6.59 -4.05
N GLU A 93 10.57 7.36 -4.44
CA GLU A 93 11.87 6.85 -4.87
C GLU A 93 12.54 5.99 -3.79
N LYS A 94 12.48 6.43 -2.53
CA LYS A 94 13.00 5.66 -1.39
C LYS A 94 12.30 4.30 -1.27
N MET A 95 10.99 4.27 -1.42
CA MET A 95 10.20 3.03 -1.34
C MET A 95 10.44 2.16 -2.57
N TRP A 96 10.50 2.77 -3.76
CA TRP A 96 10.75 2.08 -5.02
C TRP A 96 12.13 1.42 -5.09
N ALA A 97 13.17 2.10 -4.62
CA ALA A 97 14.53 1.57 -4.57
C ALA A 97 14.67 0.32 -3.68
N ALA A 98 13.78 0.15 -2.71
CA ALA A 98 13.79 -0.97 -1.76
C ALA A 98 12.62 -1.94 -1.97
N CYS A 99 11.83 -1.79 -3.04
CA CYS A 99 10.66 -2.64 -3.28
C CYS A 99 11.08 -4.07 -3.66
N GLU A 100 10.13 -4.98 -3.48
CA GLU A 100 10.27 -6.39 -3.79
C GLU A 100 9.38 -6.76 -4.99
N ASP A 101 9.85 -7.67 -5.85
CA ASP A 101 9.04 -8.24 -6.90
C ASP A 101 8.13 -9.33 -6.31
N TYR A 102 6.87 -9.31 -6.69
CA TYR A 102 5.89 -10.29 -6.25
C TYR A 102 5.02 -10.78 -7.42
N ASP A 103 4.82 -12.08 -7.51
CA ASP A 103 3.91 -12.67 -8.49
C ASP A 103 2.49 -12.74 -7.92
N MET A 104 1.59 -11.96 -8.51
CA MET A 104 0.18 -11.94 -8.15
C MET A 104 -0.62 -12.79 -9.16
N ASP A 105 -0.68 -14.10 -8.92
CA ASP A 105 -1.37 -15.05 -9.81
C ASP A 105 -0.92 -14.97 -11.28
N GLY A 106 0.39 -14.94 -11.52
CA GLY A 106 1.00 -14.80 -12.83
C GLY A 106 1.12 -13.37 -13.35
N ILE A 107 0.79 -12.37 -12.54
CA ILE A 107 0.95 -10.96 -12.86
C ILE A 107 2.09 -10.39 -12.01
N PRO A 108 3.22 -9.99 -12.64
CA PRO A 108 4.33 -9.42 -11.89
C PRO A 108 3.96 -8.03 -11.36
N MET A 109 3.99 -7.89 -10.03
CA MET A 109 3.74 -6.64 -9.33
C MET A 109 4.93 -6.28 -8.47
N ARG A 110 5.06 -5.03 -8.07
CA ARG A 110 6.02 -4.58 -7.06
C ARG A 110 5.32 -4.19 -5.79
N ILE A 111 5.86 -4.64 -4.66
CA ILE A 111 5.36 -4.35 -3.32
C ILE A 111 6.42 -3.60 -2.52
N PRO A 112 6.05 -2.74 -1.56
CA PRO A 112 7.04 -2.12 -0.67
C PRO A 112 7.74 -3.18 0.19
N ALA A 113 9.02 -2.98 0.48
CA ALA A 113 9.71 -3.77 1.50
C ALA A 113 8.96 -3.71 2.83
N LEU A 114 9.08 -4.77 3.64
CA LEU A 114 8.34 -4.93 4.89
C LEU A 114 8.39 -3.69 5.80
N LYS A 115 9.58 -3.07 5.96
CA LYS A 115 9.74 -1.86 6.77
C LYS A 115 8.89 -0.67 6.28
N HIS A 116 8.75 -0.52 4.96
CA HIS A 116 7.94 0.55 4.38
C HIS A 116 6.44 0.25 4.49
N LEU A 117 6.05 -1.03 4.35
CA LEU A 117 4.66 -1.44 4.57
C LEU A 117 4.25 -1.22 6.03
N LEU A 118 5.12 -1.55 6.99
CA LEU A 118 4.89 -1.27 8.42
C LEU A 118 4.73 0.24 8.66
N ALA A 119 5.58 1.08 8.06
CA ALA A 119 5.46 2.54 8.17
C ALA A 119 4.10 3.05 7.65
N LEU A 120 3.64 2.57 6.49
CA LEU A 120 2.33 2.91 5.95
C LEU A 120 1.19 2.49 6.88
N LYS A 121 1.27 1.29 7.47
CA LYS A 121 0.26 0.76 8.39
C LYS A 121 0.24 1.49 9.72
N ILE A 122 1.40 1.78 10.30
CA ILE A 122 1.54 2.54 11.54
C ILE A 122 1.00 3.96 11.35
N HIS A 123 1.32 4.60 10.23
CA HIS A 123 0.77 5.91 9.90
C HIS A 123 -0.77 5.87 9.73
N ALA A 124 -1.30 4.88 9.03
CA ALA A 124 -2.74 4.71 8.84
C ALA A 124 -3.49 4.44 10.15
N ALA A 125 -2.86 3.74 11.10
CA ALA A 125 -3.40 3.47 12.43
C ALA A 125 -3.54 4.71 13.32
N GLN A 126 -3.04 5.89 12.91
CA GLN A 126 -3.33 7.17 13.59
C GLN A 126 -4.78 7.63 13.35
N ASN A 127 -5.47 7.07 12.35
CA ASN A 127 -6.88 7.35 12.11
C ASN A 127 -7.75 6.43 12.96
N GLU A 128 -8.58 6.99 13.83
CA GLU A 128 -9.43 6.26 14.77
C GLU A 128 -10.29 5.17 14.11
N HIS A 129 -10.79 5.42 12.90
CA HIS A 129 -11.60 4.43 12.15
C HIS A 129 -10.79 3.28 11.55
N ARG A 130 -9.47 3.35 11.59
CA ARG A 130 -8.55 2.36 10.98
C ARG A 130 -7.66 1.65 11.99
N VAL A 131 -7.62 2.11 13.23
CA VAL A 131 -6.72 1.60 14.29
C VAL A 131 -6.76 0.09 14.38
N GLU A 132 -7.93 -0.50 14.57
CA GLU A 132 -8.04 -1.95 14.77
C GLU A 132 -7.53 -2.76 13.58
N LYS A 133 -7.92 -2.36 12.36
CA LYS A 133 -7.51 -3.05 11.12
C LYS A 133 -6.00 -2.93 10.89
N ASP A 134 -5.49 -1.70 10.89
CA ASP A 134 -4.09 -1.45 10.52
C ASP A 134 -3.11 -1.89 11.61
N LEU A 135 -3.49 -1.78 12.90
CA LEU A 135 -2.71 -2.34 13.99
C LEU A 135 -2.71 -3.88 13.98
N GLY A 136 -3.84 -4.49 13.64
CA GLY A 136 -3.93 -5.94 13.42
C GLY A 136 -2.98 -6.41 12.30
N ASP A 137 -2.93 -5.67 11.17
CA ASP A 137 -1.98 -5.94 10.08
C ASP A 137 -0.52 -5.81 10.56
N VAL A 138 -0.17 -4.77 11.32
CA VAL A 138 1.18 -4.57 11.88
C VAL A 138 1.61 -5.75 12.75
N LEU A 139 0.77 -6.15 13.71
CA LEU A 139 1.05 -7.27 14.60
C LEU A 139 1.24 -8.59 13.84
N ALA A 140 0.38 -8.84 12.85
CA ALA A 140 0.47 -10.05 12.03
C ALA A 140 1.74 -10.07 11.16
N LEU A 141 2.12 -8.93 10.58
CA LEU A 141 3.35 -8.78 9.79
C LEU A 141 4.60 -9.01 10.65
N LEU A 142 4.65 -8.46 11.85
CA LEU A 142 5.79 -8.69 12.77
C LEU A 142 5.91 -10.16 13.17
N ARG A 143 4.79 -10.80 13.55
CA ARG A 143 4.77 -12.23 13.92
C ARG A 143 5.12 -13.16 12.76
N GLY A 144 4.64 -12.82 11.56
CA GLY A 144 4.89 -13.61 10.35
C GLY A 144 6.29 -13.46 9.74
N ASN A 145 7.06 -12.46 10.22
CA ASN A 145 8.38 -12.14 9.68
C ASN A 145 9.42 -11.96 10.79
N PRO A 146 9.65 -12.97 11.65
CA PRO A 146 10.55 -12.85 12.80
C PRO A 146 11.98 -12.52 12.34
N GLY A 147 12.60 -11.55 13.01
CA GLY A 147 13.98 -11.13 12.74
C GLY A 147 14.20 -10.31 11.47
N LYS A 148 13.15 -10.06 10.65
CA LYS A 148 13.27 -9.20 9.45
C LYS A 148 13.23 -7.70 9.77
N ILE A 149 12.76 -7.33 10.94
CA ILE A 149 12.72 -5.95 11.45
C ILE A 149 13.38 -5.98 12.84
N SER A 150 14.38 -5.16 13.01
CA SER A 150 15.03 -5.00 14.32
C SER A 150 14.22 -4.06 15.23
N ALA A 151 14.45 -4.18 16.56
CA ALA A 151 13.82 -3.28 17.53
C ALA A 151 14.13 -1.81 17.23
N ALA A 152 15.36 -1.50 16.82
CA ALA A 152 15.78 -0.13 16.47
C ALA A 152 15.05 0.39 15.23
N GLU A 153 14.86 -0.44 14.19
CA GLU A 153 14.09 -0.07 13.00
C GLU A 153 12.61 0.17 13.33
N LEU A 154 12.00 -0.72 14.13
CA LEU A 154 10.61 -0.55 14.55
C LEU A 154 10.44 0.72 15.39
N GLN A 155 11.35 0.99 16.32
CA GLN A 155 11.37 2.21 17.12
C GLN A 155 11.42 3.45 16.20
N GLY A 156 12.36 3.48 15.26
CA GLY A 156 12.48 4.60 14.30
C GLY A 156 11.23 4.82 13.45
N ILE A 157 10.54 3.74 13.04
CA ILE A 157 9.25 3.84 12.32
C ILE A 157 8.18 4.44 13.23
N CYS A 158 8.09 3.99 14.49
CA CYS A 158 7.10 4.49 15.44
C CYS A 158 7.37 5.96 15.84
N ASP A 159 8.62 6.35 15.99
CA ASP A 159 8.99 7.73 16.29
C ASP A 159 8.59 8.69 15.16
N GLN A 160 8.69 8.22 13.92
CA GLN A 160 8.38 9.04 12.75
C GLN A 160 6.89 9.04 12.38
N TYR A 161 6.20 7.90 12.52
CA TYR A 161 4.86 7.67 11.96
C TYR A 161 3.82 7.21 12.98
N GLY A 162 4.22 6.95 14.21
CA GLY A 162 3.37 6.43 15.27
C GLY A 162 3.36 7.29 16.52
N THR A 163 3.27 6.62 17.66
CA THR A 163 3.40 7.22 18.99
C THR A 163 4.36 6.40 19.85
N PRO A 164 4.99 7.00 20.88
CA PRO A 164 5.84 6.25 21.82
C PRO A 164 5.12 5.08 22.48
N ALA A 165 3.86 5.26 22.86
CA ALA A 165 3.04 4.20 23.45
C ALA A 165 2.78 3.03 22.47
N LEU A 166 2.73 3.30 21.17
CA LEU A 166 2.62 2.26 20.15
C LEU A 166 3.94 1.50 20.01
N ALA A 167 5.09 2.18 20.03
CA ALA A 167 6.41 1.56 19.99
C ALA A 167 6.59 0.55 21.13
N GLU A 168 6.27 0.95 22.37
CA GLU A 168 6.35 0.09 23.53
C GLU A 168 5.48 -1.17 23.39
N LYS A 169 4.24 -1.01 22.91
CA LYS A 169 3.33 -2.15 22.67
C LYS A 169 3.86 -3.10 21.59
N LEU A 170 4.43 -2.57 20.52
CA LEU A 170 4.91 -3.36 19.38
C LEU A 170 6.24 -4.06 19.67
N SER A 171 7.09 -3.51 20.53
CA SER A 171 8.39 -4.12 20.90
C SER A 171 8.24 -5.50 21.54
N ALA A 172 7.11 -5.81 22.16
CA ALA A 172 6.81 -7.12 22.72
C ALA A 172 6.61 -8.21 21.64
N PHE A 173 6.58 -7.87 20.34
CA PHE A 173 6.34 -8.78 19.22
C PHE A 173 7.55 -8.98 18.29
N LEU A 174 8.70 -8.49 18.72
CA LEU A 174 10.00 -8.72 18.09
C LEU A 174 10.73 -9.87 18.78
#